data_b09755e9a3c58733af570e825b084d6b
#
_entry.id   b09755e9a3c58733af570e825b084d6b
#
_cell.length_a   1.000
_cell.length_b   1.000
_cell.length_c   1.000
_cell.angle_alpha   90.00
_cell.angle_beta   90.00
_cell.angle_gamma   90.00
#
_symmetry.space_group_name_H-M   'P 1'
#
loop_
_entity.id
_entity.type
_entity.pdbx_description
1 polymer ?
#
loop_
_entity_poly.entity_id
_entity_poly.type
_entity_poly.pdbx_seq_one_letter_code
_entity_poly.pdbx_strand_id
1 'polypeptide(L)'
;MLDLFAAFDRDRMAARLTALAQAQIYIGTSSWKYEGWLEMLYDRANYETRSRFSKTRFDQDCLYEYSQYFPSVCVDAGYYRFPEERYLEKLVGQVPASFKFTWKVTDEITLRRFPKLPRFGDRKGQLNPNFLNAELCYSSFVRLLEPYREQIGSLIFEFAEFRPGDFKGVDEFLVQLDSFLQALPPGWPYSIEIRTEKFLTDDYLELLAKHGVAHVLSQWSYMPEVSEQLKRPDIFGRFSSSPIPVAAR
;
A
#
# COMPACT_ATOMS: atom_id res chain seq x y z
N MET A 1 22.94 25.16 -13.41
CA MET A 1 23.56 23.82 -13.52
C MET A 1 23.35 23.16 -12.18
N LEU A 2 22.46 22.13 -12.09
CA LEU A 2 22.29 21.37 -10.86
C LEU A 2 23.60 20.60 -10.64
N ASP A 3 24.22 20.79 -9.48
CA ASP A 3 25.40 20.03 -9.08
C ASP A 3 24.98 18.57 -8.86
N LEU A 4 25.18 17.74 -9.88
CA LEU A 4 24.86 16.31 -9.88
C LEU A 4 25.72 15.51 -8.88
N PHE A 5 26.70 16.15 -8.23
CA PHE A 5 27.61 15.56 -7.25
C PHE A 5 27.44 16.16 -5.84
N ALA A 6 26.42 16.97 -5.62
CA ALA A 6 26.10 17.41 -4.25
C ALA A 6 25.79 16.18 -3.41
N ALA A 7 26.44 16.04 -2.26
CA ALA A 7 26.18 14.97 -1.30
C ALA A 7 24.68 14.95 -0.96
N PHE A 8 24.10 13.74 -0.84
CA PHE A 8 22.69 13.59 -0.46
C PHE A 8 22.44 14.26 0.89
N ASP A 9 21.55 15.23 0.88
CA ASP A 9 21.15 16.00 2.06
C ASP A 9 19.80 15.48 2.61
N ARG A 10 19.89 14.56 3.55
CA ARG A 10 18.73 13.91 4.16
C ARG A 10 17.85 14.91 4.95
N ASP A 11 18.45 15.91 5.59
CA ASP A 11 17.70 16.87 6.40
C ASP A 11 16.91 17.83 5.51
N ARG A 12 17.51 18.27 4.42
CA ARG A 12 16.80 19.06 3.40
C ARG A 12 15.68 18.27 2.74
N MET A 13 15.87 16.96 2.48
CA MET A 13 14.80 16.08 1.99
C MET A 13 13.68 16.00 3.03
N ALA A 14 13.99 15.72 4.29
CA ALA A 14 13.01 15.61 5.37
C ALA A 14 12.19 16.89 5.53
N ALA A 15 12.82 18.06 5.50
CA ALA A 15 12.13 19.34 5.59
C ALA A 15 11.11 19.52 4.44
N ARG A 16 11.47 19.14 3.20
CA ARG A 16 10.57 19.20 2.05
C ARG A 16 9.41 18.21 2.17
N LEU A 17 9.69 16.98 2.60
CA LEU A 17 8.65 15.96 2.80
C LEU A 17 7.69 16.35 3.92
N THR A 18 8.19 16.96 4.99
CA THR A 18 7.36 17.52 6.07
C THR A 18 6.44 18.63 5.55
N ALA A 19 6.95 19.55 4.73
CA ALA A 19 6.14 20.61 4.14
C ALA A 19 5.03 20.05 3.23
N LEU A 20 5.32 19.00 2.46
CA LEU A 20 4.30 18.31 1.67
C LEU A 20 3.26 17.61 2.54
N ALA A 21 3.69 16.96 3.62
CA ALA A 21 2.77 16.32 4.56
C ALA A 21 1.81 17.31 5.24
N GLN A 22 2.26 18.54 5.53
CA GLN A 22 1.40 19.63 6.01
C GLN A 22 0.33 20.02 4.98
N ALA A 23 0.64 19.86 3.68
CA ALA A 23 -0.32 20.03 2.58
C ALA A 23 -1.09 18.74 2.26
N GLN A 24 -1.09 17.74 3.15
CA GLN A 24 -1.75 16.44 2.99
C GLN A 24 -1.20 15.58 1.83
N ILE A 25 0.04 15.83 1.41
CA ILE A 25 0.75 15.03 0.39
C ILE A 25 1.81 14.20 1.11
N TYR A 26 1.57 12.91 1.26
CA TYR A 26 2.45 11.99 1.97
C TYR A 26 3.31 11.21 0.97
N ILE A 27 4.62 11.45 0.99
CA ILE A 27 5.59 10.70 0.19
C ILE A 27 6.30 9.70 1.09
N GLY A 28 6.33 8.46 0.66
CA GLY A 28 7.00 7.36 1.35
C GLY A 28 7.52 6.34 0.36
N THR A 29 8.01 5.22 0.87
CA THR A 29 8.55 4.13 0.06
C THR A 29 7.77 2.84 0.31
N SER A 30 7.96 1.83 -0.55
CA SER A 30 7.29 0.52 -0.43
C SER A 30 7.87 -0.37 0.68
N SER A 31 8.95 0.04 1.30
CA SER A 31 9.56 -0.57 2.47
C SER A 31 10.51 0.43 3.12
N TRP A 32 10.93 0.15 4.35
CA TRP A 32 11.94 0.92 5.07
C TRP A 32 13.21 0.10 5.37
N LYS A 33 13.23 -1.19 5.08
CA LYS A 33 14.31 -2.12 5.44
C LYS A 33 15.35 -2.26 4.34
N TYR A 34 15.95 -1.13 3.95
CA TYR A 34 16.97 -1.11 2.90
C TYR A 34 18.36 -0.89 3.51
N GLU A 35 19.15 -1.97 3.66
CA GLU A 35 20.54 -1.90 4.15
C GLU A 35 21.42 -0.99 3.27
N GLY A 36 21.10 -0.86 1.98
CA GLY A 36 21.80 0.04 1.06
C GLY A 36 21.66 1.54 1.40
N TRP A 37 20.80 1.89 2.39
CA TRP A 37 20.65 3.26 2.87
C TRP A 37 21.42 3.54 4.16
N LEU A 38 22.23 2.58 4.64
CA LEU A 38 23.19 2.83 5.72
C LEU A 38 24.17 3.92 5.29
N GLU A 39 24.52 4.81 6.20
CA GLU A 39 25.35 6.01 6.01
C GLU A 39 24.72 7.08 5.08
N MET A 40 23.57 6.80 4.51
CA MET A 40 22.82 7.77 3.70
C MET A 40 21.58 8.25 4.47
N LEU A 41 20.72 7.34 4.87
CA LEU A 41 19.51 7.60 5.65
C LEU A 41 19.65 7.11 7.08
N TYR A 42 20.26 5.95 7.29
CA TYR A 42 20.44 5.29 8.57
C TYR A 42 21.87 5.42 9.08
N ASP A 43 22.00 5.73 10.38
CA ASP A 43 23.30 5.68 11.03
C ASP A 43 23.61 4.22 11.43
N ARG A 44 24.67 3.68 10.84
CA ARG A 44 25.10 2.29 11.08
C ARG A 44 25.35 2.00 12.54
N ALA A 45 25.87 2.97 13.32
CA ALA A 45 26.19 2.82 14.73
C ALA A 45 24.95 2.45 15.57
N ASN A 46 23.76 2.91 15.17
CA ASN A 46 22.50 2.58 15.83
C ASN A 46 22.15 1.08 15.77
N TYR A 47 22.72 0.34 14.81
CA TYR A 47 22.41 -1.06 14.54
C TYR A 47 23.59 -2.00 14.80
N GLU A 48 24.58 -1.57 15.57
CA GLU A 48 25.71 -2.41 15.94
C GLU A 48 25.46 -3.12 17.27
N THR A 49 25.95 -4.36 17.34
CA THR A 49 26.04 -5.15 18.57
C THR A 49 27.47 -5.67 18.70
N ARG A 50 28.16 -5.32 19.79
CA ARG A 50 29.59 -5.65 19.97
C ARG A 50 30.46 -5.19 18.80
N SER A 51 30.27 -3.95 18.35
CA SER A 51 30.96 -3.32 17.23
C SER A 51 30.81 -4.04 15.89
N ARG A 52 29.72 -4.79 15.70
CA ARG A 52 29.36 -5.43 14.42
C ARG A 52 27.92 -5.11 14.06
N PHE A 53 27.68 -4.84 12.78
CA PHE A 53 26.33 -4.64 12.26
C PHE A 53 25.44 -5.85 12.56
N SER A 54 24.27 -5.59 13.12
CA SER A 54 23.23 -6.59 13.42
C SER A 54 22.03 -6.37 12.50
N LYS A 55 21.91 -7.19 11.47
CA LYS A 55 20.75 -7.17 10.59
C LYS A 55 19.43 -7.35 11.35
N THR A 56 19.39 -8.22 12.33
CA THR A 56 18.19 -8.45 13.16
C THR A 56 17.77 -7.16 13.87
N ARG A 57 18.72 -6.44 14.47
CA ARG A 57 18.44 -5.15 15.12
C ARG A 57 17.97 -4.11 14.11
N PHE A 58 18.65 -4.02 12.97
CA PHE A 58 18.24 -3.14 11.88
C PHE A 58 16.79 -3.45 11.44
N ASP A 59 16.47 -4.68 11.09
CA ASP A 59 15.14 -5.10 10.64
C ASP A 59 14.05 -4.85 11.71
N GLN A 60 14.44 -4.81 12.98
CA GLN A 60 13.52 -4.57 14.09
C GLN A 60 13.26 -3.09 14.37
N ASP A 61 14.27 -2.24 14.25
CA ASP A 61 14.26 -0.91 14.86
C ASP A 61 14.41 0.24 13.84
N CYS A 62 14.77 -0.05 12.56
CA CYS A 62 15.07 0.99 11.58
C CYS A 62 13.84 1.85 11.17
N LEU A 63 12.62 1.43 11.48
CA LEU A 63 11.43 2.24 11.22
C LEU A 63 11.43 3.55 12.03
N TYR A 64 11.96 3.50 13.26
CA TYR A 64 12.10 4.70 14.08
C TYR A 64 12.94 5.78 13.37
N GLU A 65 14.13 5.41 12.87
CA GLU A 65 15.01 6.36 12.17
C GLU A 65 14.42 6.78 10.82
N TYR A 66 13.81 5.83 10.06
CA TYR A 66 13.10 6.12 8.83
C TYR A 66 12.04 7.21 9.01
N SER A 67 11.27 7.14 10.09
CA SER A 67 10.17 8.06 10.37
C SER A 67 10.62 9.50 10.70
N GLN A 68 11.91 9.72 10.96
CA GLN A 68 12.46 11.06 11.12
C GLN A 68 12.59 11.79 9.79
N TYR A 69 12.64 11.08 8.69
CA TYR A 69 12.86 11.61 7.35
C TYR A 69 11.64 11.48 6.44
N PHE A 70 10.89 10.40 6.54
CA PHE A 70 9.70 10.15 5.73
C PHE A 70 8.42 10.20 6.58
N PRO A 71 7.37 10.90 6.11
CA PRO A 71 6.10 10.99 6.83
C PRO A 71 5.18 9.78 6.63
N SER A 72 5.56 8.84 5.74
CA SER A 72 4.73 7.67 5.42
C SER A 72 5.54 6.50 4.89
N VAL A 73 4.93 5.30 4.94
CA VAL A 73 5.49 4.08 4.33
C VAL A 73 4.36 3.16 3.86
N CYS A 74 4.61 2.41 2.79
CA CYS A 74 3.73 1.30 2.40
C CYS A 74 4.20 0.00 3.08
N VAL A 75 3.27 -0.70 3.73
CA VAL A 75 3.56 -1.97 4.42
C VAL A 75 3.18 -3.13 3.52
N ASP A 76 4.13 -3.55 2.67
CA ASP A 76 3.95 -4.68 1.76
C ASP A 76 3.79 -6.04 2.49
N ALA A 77 4.23 -6.15 3.74
CA ALA A 77 4.09 -7.39 4.52
C ALA A 77 2.63 -7.82 4.70
N GLY A 78 1.69 -6.87 4.74
CA GLY A 78 0.25 -7.12 4.80
C GLY A 78 -0.30 -7.87 3.60
N TYR A 79 0.35 -7.76 2.43
CA TYR A 79 -0.03 -8.49 1.22
C TYR A 79 0.15 -10.00 1.34
N TYR A 80 1.15 -10.45 2.08
CA TYR A 80 1.52 -11.87 2.14
C TYR A 80 0.86 -12.64 3.29
N ARG A 81 0.33 -11.94 4.30
CA ARG A 81 -0.33 -12.52 5.47
C ARG A 81 -1.18 -11.49 6.20
N PHE A 82 -2.17 -11.96 6.92
CA PHE A 82 -2.92 -11.12 7.84
C PHE A 82 -1.98 -10.52 8.91
N PRO A 83 -2.18 -9.24 9.30
CA PRO A 83 -1.40 -8.63 10.35
C PRO A 83 -1.66 -9.30 11.71
N GLU A 84 -0.66 -9.27 12.58
CA GLU A 84 -0.79 -9.71 13.98
C GLU A 84 -0.76 -8.47 14.89
N GLU A 85 -1.55 -8.46 15.97
CA GLU A 85 -1.64 -7.33 16.91
C GLU A 85 -0.24 -6.88 17.40
N ARG A 86 0.58 -7.83 17.87
CA ARG A 86 1.93 -7.54 18.34
C ARG A 86 2.83 -6.90 17.25
N TYR A 87 2.62 -7.27 15.99
CA TYR A 87 3.36 -6.67 14.89
C TYR A 87 2.92 -5.22 14.66
N LEU A 88 1.61 -4.95 14.71
CA LEU A 88 1.03 -3.62 14.60
C LEU A 88 1.51 -2.70 15.73
N GLU A 89 1.40 -3.16 16.99
CA GLU A 89 1.89 -2.43 18.16
C GLU A 89 3.37 -2.04 18.02
N LYS A 90 4.19 -2.99 17.56
CA LYS A 90 5.61 -2.73 17.32
C LYS A 90 5.89 -1.70 16.25
N LEU A 91 5.12 -1.70 15.15
CA LEU A 91 5.28 -0.72 14.07
C LEU A 91 4.84 0.67 14.53
N VAL A 92 3.64 0.76 15.11
CA VAL A 92 3.06 2.04 15.55
C VAL A 92 3.89 2.66 16.67
N GLY A 93 4.41 1.85 17.60
CA GLY A 93 5.27 2.32 18.69
C GLY A 93 6.61 2.93 18.26
N GLN A 94 7.02 2.77 17.00
CA GLN A 94 8.29 3.31 16.48
C GLN A 94 8.13 4.68 15.80
N VAL A 95 6.92 5.14 15.53
CA VAL A 95 6.68 6.32 14.69
C VAL A 95 5.85 7.37 15.41
N PRO A 96 5.95 8.66 15.03
CA PRO A 96 5.10 9.69 15.59
C PRO A 96 3.62 9.49 15.18
N ALA A 97 2.69 10.03 15.98
CA ALA A 97 1.24 9.92 15.71
C ALA A 97 0.81 10.49 14.35
N SER A 98 1.57 11.44 13.81
CA SER A 98 1.31 12.04 12.48
C SER A 98 1.75 11.16 11.31
N PHE A 99 2.51 10.09 11.56
CA PHE A 99 3.01 9.20 10.53
C PHE A 99 1.87 8.38 9.90
N LYS A 100 1.90 8.20 8.58
CA LYS A 100 0.87 7.48 7.85
C LYS A 100 1.38 6.15 7.29
N PHE A 101 0.65 5.09 7.61
CA PHE A 101 0.85 3.78 7.02
C PHE A 101 -0.10 3.57 5.85
N THR A 102 0.42 3.18 4.70
CA THR A 102 -0.37 2.58 3.63
C THR A 102 -0.20 1.08 3.71
N TRP A 103 -1.30 0.33 3.73
CA TRP A 103 -1.26 -1.11 3.85
C TRP A 103 -1.76 -1.77 2.59
N LYS A 104 -1.03 -2.73 2.06
CA LYS A 104 -1.60 -3.65 1.08
C LYS A 104 -2.39 -4.73 1.81
N VAL A 105 -3.66 -4.83 1.44
CA VAL A 105 -4.53 -5.90 1.94
C VAL A 105 -4.04 -7.23 1.40
N THR A 106 -4.16 -8.28 2.23
CA THR A 106 -3.63 -9.60 1.92
C THR A 106 -4.17 -10.17 0.60
N ASP A 107 -3.28 -10.85 -0.11
CA ASP A 107 -3.60 -11.57 -1.34
C ASP A 107 -4.64 -12.71 -1.15
N GLU A 108 -4.88 -13.13 0.07
CA GLU A 108 -5.99 -14.03 0.40
C GLU A 108 -7.36 -13.39 0.07
N ILE A 109 -7.47 -12.06 0.08
CA ILE A 109 -8.69 -11.32 -0.30
C ILE A 109 -8.66 -10.89 -1.77
N THR A 110 -7.47 -10.56 -2.31
CA THR A 110 -7.36 -9.87 -3.61
C THR A 110 -6.98 -10.76 -4.79
N LEU A 111 -6.45 -11.97 -4.55
CA LEU A 111 -6.18 -12.91 -5.62
C LEU A 111 -7.45 -13.67 -6.03
N ARG A 112 -7.85 -13.55 -7.28
CA ARG A 112 -8.94 -14.36 -7.86
C ARG A 112 -8.54 -15.84 -7.98
N ARG A 113 -7.25 -16.07 -8.31
CA ARG A 113 -6.67 -17.40 -8.46
C ARG A 113 -5.25 -17.40 -7.90
N PHE A 114 -4.91 -18.44 -7.15
CA PHE A 114 -3.58 -18.58 -6.59
C PHE A 114 -2.53 -18.79 -7.69
N PRO A 115 -1.46 -17.98 -7.73
CA PRO A 115 -0.34 -18.17 -8.64
C PRO A 115 0.34 -19.53 -8.46
N LYS A 116 1.03 -20.01 -9.52
CA LYS A 116 1.83 -21.24 -9.45
C LYS A 116 3.18 -21.02 -8.73
N LEU A 117 3.15 -20.36 -7.57
CA LEU A 117 4.32 -20.10 -6.73
C LEU A 117 4.40 -21.10 -5.57
N PRO A 118 5.63 -21.48 -5.11
CA PRO A 118 5.81 -22.48 -4.06
C PRO A 118 5.01 -22.20 -2.78
N ARG A 119 4.86 -20.92 -2.37
CA ARG A 119 4.16 -20.52 -1.15
C ARG A 119 2.68 -20.91 -1.10
N PHE A 120 2.06 -21.22 -2.23
CA PHE A 120 0.65 -21.64 -2.28
C PHE A 120 0.44 -23.16 -2.19
N GLY A 121 1.50 -23.96 -2.17
CA GLY A 121 1.39 -25.41 -2.01
C GLY A 121 0.39 -26.03 -2.99
N ASP A 122 -0.58 -26.80 -2.47
CA ASP A 122 -1.60 -27.48 -3.27
C ASP A 122 -2.68 -26.54 -3.82
N ARG A 123 -2.76 -25.30 -3.33
CA ARG A 123 -3.69 -24.27 -3.85
C ARG A 123 -3.27 -23.68 -5.20
N LYS A 124 -2.06 -23.99 -5.70
CA LYS A 124 -1.53 -23.47 -6.98
C LYS A 124 -2.51 -23.63 -8.13
N GLY A 125 -2.83 -22.53 -8.79
CA GLY A 125 -3.72 -22.51 -9.95
C GLY A 125 -5.20 -22.68 -9.64
N GLN A 126 -5.59 -22.93 -8.36
CA GLN A 126 -6.99 -23.03 -7.97
C GLN A 126 -7.62 -21.64 -7.80
N LEU A 127 -8.94 -21.56 -7.97
CA LEU A 127 -9.69 -20.38 -7.61
C LEU A 127 -9.59 -20.16 -6.09
N ASN A 128 -9.52 -18.91 -5.69
CA ASN A 128 -9.49 -18.55 -4.30
C ASN A 128 -10.93 -18.38 -3.75
N PRO A 129 -11.36 -19.22 -2.81
CA PRO A 129 -12.70 -19.12 -2.23
C PRO A 129 -12.90 -17.87 -1.38
N ASN A 130 -11.82 -17.23 -0.95
CA ASN A 130 -11.84 -16.01 -0.13
C ASN A 130 -11.73 -14.71 -0.96
N PHE A 131 -11.71 -14.83 -2.30
CA PHE A 131 -11.65 -13.66 -3.17
C PHE A 131 -12.85 -12.73 -2.90
N LEU A 132 -12.56 -11.46 -2.57
CA LEU A 132 -13.56 -10.44 -2.21
C LEU A 132 -14.47 -10.87 -1.03
N ASN A 133 -13.94 -11.59 -0.06
CA ASN A 133 -14.65 -11.92 1.17
C ASN A 133 -14.55 -10.76 2.16
N ALA A 134 -15.62 -9.95 2.27
CA ALA A 134 -15.64 -8.76 3.11
C ALA A 134 -15.62 -9.08 4.61
N GLU A 135 -16.26 -10.16 5.05
CA GLU A 135 -16.27 -10.60 6.45
C GLU A 135 -14.87 -11.01 6.91
N LEU A 136 -14.17 -11.82 6.10
CA LEU A 136 -12.80 -12.22 6.37
C LEU A 136 -11.85 -11.00 6.36
N CYS A 137 -12.05 -10.10 5.39
CA CYS A 137 -11.27 -8.85 5.30
C CYS A 137 -11.45 -8.00 6.56
N TYR A 138 -12.68 -7.82 7.02
CA TYR A 138 -12.95 -7.07 8.23
C TYR A 138 -12.38 -7.76 9.46
N SER A 139 -12.77 -9.01 9.72
CA SER A 139 -12.46 -9.70 10.97
C SER A 139 -10.96 -9.95 11.18
N SER A 140 -10.23 -10.21 10.10
CA SER A 140 -8.82 -10.62 10.17
C SER A 140 -7.82 -9.54 9.71
N PHE A 141 -8.29 -8.41 9.16
CA PHE A 141 -7.43 -7.33 8.71
C PHE A 141 -7.87 -5.97 9.26
N VAL A 142 -9.04 -5.46 8.84
CA VAL A 142 -9.44 -4.07 9.12
C VAL A 142 -9.66 -3.84 10.62
N ARG A 143 -10.33 -4.76 11.32
CA ARG A 143 -10.60 -4.68 12.75
C ARG A 143 -9.34 -4.53 13.60
N LEU A 144 -8.26 -5.17 13.19
CA LEU A 144 -6.97 -5.08 13.90
C LEU A 144 -6.31 -3.69 13.77
N LEU A 145 -6.67 -2.94 12.74
CA LEU A 145 -6.17 -1.59 12.49
C LEU A 145 -7.02 -0.50 13.17
N GLU A 146 -8.20 -0.82 13.72
CA GLU A 146 -9.09 0.15 14.36
C GLU A 146 -8.41 1.01 15.44
N PRO A 147 -7.57 0.47 16.34
CA PRO A 147 -6.87 1.28 17.34
C PRO A 147 -5.91 2.31 16.74
N TYR A 148 -5.50 2.11 15.49
CA TYR A 148 -4.49 2.91 14.77
C TYR A 148 -5.06 3.67 13.58
N ARG A 149 -6.38 3.80 13.51
CA ARG A 149 -7.12 4.36 12.36
C ARG A 149 -6.58 5.69 11.88
N GLU A 150 -6.24 6.59 12.80
CA GLU A 150 -5.70 7.91 12.48
C GLU A 150 -4.34 7.87 11.77
N GLN A 151 -3.60 6.78 11.92
CA GLN A 151 -2.31 6.58 11.25
C GLN A 151 -2.44 5.79 9.94
N ILE A 152 -3.66 5.36 9.56
CA ILE A 152 -3.88 4.66 8.29
C ILE A 152 -4.10 5.69 7.19
N GLY A 153 -3.17 5.77 6.26
CA GLY A 153 -3.24 6.63 5.08
C GLY A 153 -4.04 6.00 3.95
N SER A 154 -3.91 4.68 3.75
CA SER A 154 -4.72 3.92 2.79
C SER A 154 -4.67 2.43 3.05
N LEU A 155 -5.75 1.73 2.70
CA LEU A 155 -5.85 0.28 2.59
C LEU A 155 -5.98 -0.08 1.12
N ILE A 156 -4.90 -0.60 0.52
CA ILE A 156 -4.84 -0.87 -0.93
C ILE A 156 -5.24 -2.32 -1.20
N PHE A 157 -6.30 -2.50 -1.97
CA PHE A 157 -6.64 -3.78 -2.58
C PHE A 157 -5.89 -3.90 -3.91
N GLU A 158 -4.74 -4.57 -3.91
CA GLU A 158 -3.95 -4.82 -5.10
C GLU A 158 -4.46 -6.06 -5.83
N PHE A 159 -5.14 -5.88 -6.95
CA PHE A 159 -5.55 -6.97 -7.82
C PHE A 159 -4.45 -7.28 -8.82
N ALA A 160 -3.87 -8.48 -8.70
CA ALA A 160 -2.93 -9.00 -9.70
C ALA A 160 -3.60 -9.12 -11.08
N GLU A 161 -2.79 -9.28 -12.12
CA GLU A 161 -3.30 -9.48 -13.48
C GLU A 161 -4.29 -10.65 -13.52
N PHE A 162 -5.52 -10.36 -13.95
CA PHE A 162 -6.55 -11.37 -14.17
C PHE A 162 -6.28 -12.16 -15.45
N ARG A 163 -6.40 -13.47 -15.36
CA ARG A 163 -6.16 -14.39 -16.47
C ARG A 163 -7.41 -14.58 -17.31
N PRO A 164 -7.27 -14.98 -18.58
CA PRO A 164 -8.41 -15.45 -19.36
C PRO A 164 -9.17 -16.55 -18.60
N GLY A 165 -10.49 -16.38 -18.46
CA GLY A 165 -11.36 -17.31 -17.74
C GLY A 165 -11.50 -17.07 -16.24
N ASP A 166 -10.84 -16.07 -15.67
CA ASP A 166 -11.09 -15.67 -14.27
C ASP A 166 -12.45 -14.96 -14.11
N PHE A 167 -12.88 -14.22 -15.17
CA PHE A 167 -14.20 -13.60 -15.31
C PHE A 167 -14.69 -13.75 -16.75
N LYS A 168 -16.02 -13.78 -16.94
CA LYS A 168 -16.64 -13.74 -18.27
C LYS A 168 -16.44 -12.40 -18.97
N GLY A 169 -16.33 -11.33 -18.18
CA GLY A 169 -16.12 -9.97 -18.64
C GLY A 169 -15.86 -9.02 -17.47
N VAL A 170 -15.70 -7.74 -17.78
CA VAL A 170 -15.51 -6.67 -16.78
C VAL A 170 -16.71 -6.59 -15.85
N ASP A 171 -17.93 -6.67 -16.40
CA ASP A 171 -19.19 -6.56 -15.65
C ASP A 171 -19.28 -7.58 -14.50
N GLU A 172 -18.84 -8.83 -14.73
CA GLU A 172 -18.85 -9.86 -13.68
C GLU A 172 -17.94 -9.46 -12.51
N PHE A 173 -16.78 -8.88 -12.79
CA PHE A 173 -15.89 -8.37 -11.75
C PHE A 173 -16.52 -7.18 -11.02
N LEU A 174 -17.09 -6.22 -11.75
CA LEU A 174 -17.69 -5.02 -11.17
C LEU A 174 -18.86 -5.35 -10.23
N VAL A 175 -19.71 -6.32 -10.59
CA VAL A 175 -20.80 -6.78 -9.72
C VAL A 175 -20.26 -7.39 -8.42
N GLN A 176 -19.19 -8.20 -8.49
CA GLN A 176 -18.56 -8.78 -7.30
C GLN A 176 -17.88 -7.68 -6.45
N LEU A 177 -17.21 -6.74 -7.10
CA LEU A 177 -16.54 -5.62 -6.44
C LEU A 177 -17.55 -4.69 -5.75
N ASP A 178 -18.67 -4.36 -6.39
CA ASP A 178 -19.74 -3.54 -5.80
C ASP A 178 -20.25 -4.16 -4.51
N SER A 179 -20.57 -5.44 -4.55
CA SER A 179 -21.05 -6.19 -3.37
C SER A 179 -20.02 -6.22 -2.23
N PHE A 180 -18.74 -6.40 -2.58
CA PHE A 180 -17.64 -6.39 -1.63
C PHE A 180 -17.47 -5.02 -0.96
N LEU A 181 -17.40 -3.94 -1.75
CA LEU A 181 -17.20 -2.59 -1.25
C LEU A 181 -18.39 -2.12 -0.39
N GLN A 182 -19.61 -2.51 -0.76
CA GLN A 182 -20.81 -2.23 0.03
C GLN A 182 -20.79 -2.91 1.40
N ALA A 183 -20.19 -4.10 1.51
CA ALA A 183 -20.12 -4.86 2.75
C ALA A 183 -18.94 -4.46 3.66
N LEU A 184 -17.98 -3.68 3.16
CA LEU A 184 -16.87 -3.19 3.99
C LEU A 184 -17.32 -2.10 4.96
N PRO A 185 -16.70 -1.99 6.16
CA PRO A 185 -17.01 -0.92 7.10
C PRO A 185 -16.72 0.45 6.48
N PRO A 186 -17.64 1.42 6.64
CA PRO A 186 -17.49 2.75 6.05
C PRO A 186 -16.41 3.59 6.73
N GLY A 187 -15.97 4.64 6.01
CA GLY A 187 -15.09 5.67 6.57
C GLY A 187 -13.62 5.25 6.70
N TRP A 188 -13.20 4.17 6.05
CA TRP A 188 -11.79 3.81 5.88
C TRP A 188 -11.25 4.35 4.55
N PRO A 189 -9.96 4.72 4.46
CA PRO A 189 -9.35 5.20 3.22
C PRO A 189 -9.01 4.03 2.29
N TYR A 190 -10.03 3.39 1.73
CA TYR A 190 -9.84 2.30 0.78
C TYR A 190 -9.34 2.81 -0.56
N SER A 191 -8.46 2.03 -1.18
CA SER A 191 -8.03 2.27 -2.55
C SER A 191 -7.81 0.94 -3.29
N ILE A 192 -7.93 1.00 -4.62
CA ILE A 192 -7.78 -0.17 -5.49
C ILE A 192 -6.66 0.07 -6.49
N GLU A 193 -5.70 -0.86 -6.52
CA GLU A 193 -4.71 -1.02 -7.57
C GLU A 193 -5.13 -2.16 -8.49
N ILE A 194 -5.43 -1.84 -9.76
CA ILE A 194 -5.73 -2.85 -10.78
C ILE A 194 -4.53 -3.01 -11.70
N ARG A 195 -4.20 -4.26 -12.08
CA ARG A 195 -3.06 -4.60 -12.95
C ARG A 195 -3.48 -5.27 -14.25
N THR A 196 -4.72 -5.04 -14.67
CA THR A 196 -5.27 -5.55 -15.92
C THR A 196 -5.92 -4.39 -16.66
N GLU A 197 -5.25 -3.86 -17.68
CA GLU A 197 -5.64 -2.65 -18.40
C GLU A 197 -7.10 -2.66 -18.84
N LYS A 198 -7.59 -3.76 -19.42
CA LYS A 198 -8.96 -3.89 -19.91
C LYS A 198 -10.04 -3.72 -18.82
N PHE A 199 -9.69 -3.79 -17.55
CA PHE A 199 -10.61 -3.56 -16.42
C PHE A 199 -10.59 -2.10 -15.92
N LEU A 200 -9.67 -1.29 -16.42
CA LEU A 200 -9.65 0.15 -16.15
C LEU A 200 -10.64 0.84 -17.10
N THR A 201 -11.94 0.69 -16.85
CA THR A 201 -13.05 1.26 -17.60
C THR A 201 -13.67 2.44 -16.87
N ASP A 202 -14.51 3.22 -17.57
CA ASP A 202 -15.24 4.31 -16.94
C ASP A 202 -16.23 3.77 -15.90
N ASP A 203 -16.94 2.66 -16.18
CA ASP A 203 -17.83 2.00 -15.21
C ASP A 203 -17.10 1.56 -13.94
N TYR A 204 -15.84 1.12 -14.05
CA TYR A 204 -15.00 0.83 -12.89
C TYR A 204 -14.71 2.09 -12.07
N LEU A 205 -14.37 3.21 -12.71
CA LEU A 205 -14.10 4.47 -12.00
C LEU A 205 -15.37 5.04 -11.36
N GLU A 206 -16.51 4.97 -12.04
CA GLU A 206 -17.82 5.35 -11.49
C GLU A 206 -18.19 4.50 -10.27
N LEU A 207 -17.91 3.18 -10.31
CA LEU A 207 -18.11 2.29 -9.18
C LEU A 207 -17.25 2.69 -7.97
N LEU A 208 -15.97 3.00 -8.18
CA LEU A 208 -15.11 3.48 -7.11
C LEU A 208 -15.63 4.80 -6.51
N ALA A 209 -16.01 5.74 -7.37
CA ALA A 209 -16.58 7.03 -6.95
C ALA A 209 -17.86 6.87 -6.13
N LYS A 210 -18.75 5.94 -6.52
CA LYS A 210 -19.97 5.57 -5.78
C LYS A 210 -19.67 5.17 -4.35
N HIS A 211 -18.59 4.43 -4.11
CA HIS A 211 -18.20 3.94 -2.80
C HIS A 211 -17.19 4.84 -2.06
N GLY A 212 -16.75 5.96 -2.67
CA GLY A 212 -15.72 6.81 -2.10
C GLY A 212 -14.35 6.13 -1.99
N VAL A 213 -14.07 5.20 -2.90
CA VAL A 213 -12.82 4.43 -2.98
C VAL A 213 -11.88 5.06 -4.01
N ALA A 214 -10.61 5.17 -3.71
CA ALA A 214 -9.61 5.75 -4.61
C ALA A 214 -9.08 4.73 -5.62
N HIS A 215 -8.76 5.19 -6.83
CA HIS A 215 -7.92 4.42 -7.75
C HIS A 215 -6.43 4.70 -7.47
N VAL A 216 -5.62 3.65 -7.43
CA VAL A 216 -4.16 3.77 -7.32
C VAL A 216 -3.55 3.85 -8.71
N LEU A 217 -2.97 5.00 -9.05
CA LEU A 217 -2.19 5.15 -10.27
C LEU A 217 -0.94 4.29 -10.19
N SER A 218 -0.78 3.37 -11.13
CA SER A 218 0.29 2.37 -11.10
C SER A 218 1.15 2.43 -12.35
N GLN A 219 2.47 2.50 -12.18
CA GLN A 219 3.46 2.37 -13.25
C GLN A 219 3.81 0.88 -13.49
N TRP A 220 2.80 0.05 -13.72
CA TRP A 220 2.97 -1.37 -14.00
C TRP A 220 3.10 -1.60 -15.51
N SER A 221 3.99 -2.54 -15.92
CA SER A 221 4.34 -2.75 -17.35
C SER A 221 3.16 -3.10 -18.27
N TYR A 222 2.07 -3.60 -17.71
CA TYR A 222 0.85 -3.98 -18.44
C TYR A 222 -0.31 -3.01 -18.21
N MET A 223 -0.02 -1.82 -17.69
CA MET A 223 -0.97 -0.74 -17.51
C MET A 223 -0.57 0.43 -18.39
N PRO A 224 -1.51 1.28 -18.81
CA PRO A 224 -1.18 2.55 -19.45
C PRO A 224 -0.25 3.38 -18.56
N GLU A 225 0.59 4.21 -19.16
CA GLU A 225 1.42 5.14 -18.40
C GLU A 225 0.56 6.02 -17.47
N VAL A 226 1.13 6.43 -16.34
CA VAL A 226 0.42 7.27 -15.36
C VAL A 226 -0.16 8.54 -16.01
N SER A 227 0.57 9.13 -16.95
CA SER A 227 0.11 10.30 -17.73
C SER A 227 -1.17 10.02 -18.52
N GLU A 228 -1.36 8.80 -19.03
CA GLU A 228 -2.57 8.40 -19.76
C GLU A 228 -3.70 8.04 -18.77
N GLN A 229 -3.37 7.38 -17.64
CA GLN A 229 -4.36 7.12 -16.59
C GLN A 229 -4.98 8.43 -16.08
N LEU A 230 -4.17 9.49 -15.89
CA LEU A 230 -4.59 10.81 -15.40
C LEU A 230 -5.56 11.55 -16.35
N LYS A 231 -5.62 11.17 -17.64
CA LYS A 231 -6.55 11.78 -18.60
C LYS A 231 -7.97 11.24 -18.50
N ARG A 232 -8.19 10.15 -17.78
CA ARG A 232 -9.51 9.56 -17.64
C ARG A 232 -10.39 10.43 -16.75
N PRO A 233 -11.68 10.63 -17.13
CA PRO A 233 -12.63 11.30 -16.26
C PRO A 233 -12.77 10.53 -14.95
N ASP A 234 -12.99 11.26 -13.88
CA ASP A 234 -13.24 10.71 -12.53
C ASP A 234 -12.13 9.83 -11.94
N ILE A 235 -10.91 9.81 -12.53
CA ILE A 235 -9.77 9.02 -12.03
C ILE A 235 -9.48 9.30 -10.55
N PHE A 236 -9.71 10.52 -10.11
CA PHE A 236 -9.55 10.92 -8.71
C PHE A 236 -10.79 10.69 -7.86
N GLY A 237 -11.91 10.28 -8.48
CA GLY A 237 -13.20 10.19 -7.82
C GLY A 237 -13.65 11.54 -7.23
N ARG A 238 -14.77 11.55 -6.55
CA ARG A 238 -15.13 12.67 -5.67
C ARG A 238 -14.45 12.47 -4.34
N PHE A 239 -13.15 12.77 -4.26
CA PHE A 239 -12.42 12.74 -3.00
C PHE A 239 -13.04 13.74 -2.02
N SER A 240 -13.87 13.25 -1.12
CA SER A 240 -14.15 13.96 0.09
C SER A 240 -12.91 13.83 1.00
N SER A 241 -12.06 14.85 1.03
CA SER A 241 -11.10 15.20 2.10
C SER A 241 -10.16 14.10 2.65
N SER A 242 -9.96 12.97 2.00
CA SER A 242 -8.97 11.98 2.44
C SER A 242 -7.61 12.20 1.75
N PRO A 243 -6.49 12.14 2.49
CA PRO A 243 -5.16 12.33 1.90
C PRO A 243 -4.86 11.26 0.85
N ILE A 244 -4.36 11.69 -0.31
CA ILE A 244 -3.93 10.79 -1.40
C ILE A 244 -2.52 10.28 -1.06
N PRO A 245 -2.32 9.00 -0.76
CA PRO A 245 -0.98 8.48 -0.61
C PRO A 245 -0.32 8.31 -1.98
N VAL A 246 0.76 9.03 -2.23
CA VAL A 246 1.63 8.80 -3.40
C VAL A 246 2.75 7.88 -2.95
N ALA A 247 2.68 6.61 -3.32
CA ALA A 247 3.78 5.68 -3.14
C ALA A 247 4.61 5.65 -4.43
N ALA A 248 5.86 6.15 -4.37
CA ALA A 248 6.83 5.93 -5.42
C ALA A 248 7.42 4.51 -5.28
N ARG A 249 7.45 3.76 -6.37
CA ARG A 249 8.21 2.51 -6.50
C ARG A 249 9.55 2.76 -7.16
#